data_cac0521462655deaf947df6e3d1f4a7a
#
_entry.id   cac0521462655deaf947df6e3d1f4a7a
#
_cell.length_a   1.000
_cell.length_b   1.000
_cell.length_c   1.000
_cell.angle_alpha   90.00
_cell.angle_beta   90.00
_cell.angle_gamma   90.00
#
_symmetry.space_group_name_H-M   'P 1'
#
loop_
_entity.id
_entity.type
_entity.pdbx_description
1 polymer ?
#
loop_
_entity_poly.entity_id
_entity_poly.type
_entity_poly.pdbx_seq_one_letter_code
_entity_poly.pdbx_strand_id
1 'polypeptide(L)'
;MTRLLLLALLLCSSAHAQYPAKPVRILVGYAAGSSTDIVGRVMADRLGAYWNQSVYVENRGGAAGNLAADAAAKAPGDGYTLLFAQNGLAISAAALPNLPYNAERDLSAIAPVAATPHILIVAADFPAKNVQELIARARSEPGQLTYASSGVGN
;
A
#
# COMPACT_ATOMS: atom_id res chain seq x y z
N MET A 1 47.80 22.65 22.75
CA MET A 1 47.08 21.39 22.57
C MET A 1 45.56 21.57 22.75
N THR A 2 45.09 22.25 23.77
CA THR A 2 43.66 22.45 24.05
C THR A 2 42.83 23.12 22.93
N ARG A 3 43.43 24.09 22.21
CA ARG A 3 42.76 24.81 21.08
C ARG A 3 42.59 23.93 19.83
N LEU A 4 43.48 22.99 19.58
CA LEU A 4 43.35 22.01 18.48
C LEU A 4 42.28 20.98 18.78
N LEU A 5 42.11 20.55 20.06
CA LEU A 5 41.05 19.62 20.46
C LEU A 5 39.67 20.28 20.31
N LEU A 6 39.52 21.54 20.64
CA LEU A 6 38.24 22.28 20.47
C LEU A 6 37.86 22.43 18.98
N LEU A 7 38.84 22.65 18.09
CA LEU A 7 38.59 22.73 16.65
C LEU A 7 38.20 21.38 16.06
N ALA A 8 38.75 20.26 16.54
CA ALA A 8 38.38 18.91 16.13
C ALA A 8 36.96 18.50 16.59
N LEU A 9 36.54 18.97 17.77
CA LEU A 9 35.16 18.73 18.24
C LEU A 9 34.10 19.49 17.42
N LEU A 10 34.43 20.67 16.89
CA LEU A 10 33.52 21.47 16.05
C LEU A 10 33.32 20.89 14.65
N LEU A 11 34.25 20.08 14.14
CA LEU A 11 34.16 19.43 12.84
C LEU A 11 33.32 18.15 12.84
N CYS A 12 33.00 17.59 14.01
CA CYS A 12 32.15 16.38 14.14
C CYS A 12 30.62 16.65 14.10
N SER A 13 30.18 17.91 14.03
CA SER A 13 28.78 18.26 14.32
C SER A 13 27.84 18.32 13.11
N SER A 14 28.14 17.74 11.95
CA SER A 14 27.23 17.85 10.79
C SER A 14 27.13 16.60 9.92
N ALA A 15 27.26 15.41 10.49
CA ALA A 15 26.84 14.21 9.78
C ALA A 15 25.31 14.07 9.86
N HIS A 16 24.56 14.99 9.27
CA HIS A 16 23.16 14.74 8.94
C HIS A 16 23.14 13.60 7.92
N ALA A 17 22.85 12.39 8.37
CA ALA A 17 22.62 11.27 7.46
C ALA A 17 21.47 11.66 6.52
N GLN A 18 21.80 11.98 5.28
CA GLN A 18 20.81 12.38 4.27
C GLN A 18 19.89 11.18 4.00
N TYR A 19 18.62 11.30 4.38
CA TYR A 19 17.60 10.31 4.03
C TYR A 19 17.02 10.66 2.64
N PRO A 20 16.88 9.67 1.75
CA PRO A 20 17.38 8.30 1.85
C PRO A 20 18.86 8.18 1.39
N ALA A 21 19.68 7.41 2.14
CA ALA A 21 21.07 7.11 1.79
C ALA A 21 21.24 5.78 1.04
N LYS A 22 20.18 4.97 0.94
CA LYS A 22 20.12 3.67 0.27
C LYS A 22 18.77 3.52 -0.45
N PRO A 23 18.61 2.53 -1.35
CA PRO A 23 17.34 2.32 -2.05
C PRO A 23 16.15 2.16 -1.11
N VAL A 24 15.02 2.77 -1.48
CA VAL A 24 13.74 2.67 -0.77
C VAL A 24 12.83 1.69 -1.51
N ARG A 25 12.23 0.77 -0.77
CA ARG A 25 11.29 -0.24 -1.28
C ARG A 25 9.85 0.16 -0.97
N ILE A 26 8.99 0.09 -1.98
CA ILE A 26 7.54 0.25 -1.83
C ILE A 26 6.87 -1.11 -2.02
N LEU A 27 6.29 -1.66 -0.97
CA LEU A 27 5.50 -2.88 -1.02
C LEU A 27 4.10 -2.57 -1.55
N VAL A 28 3.66 -3.31 -2.57
CA VAL A 28 2.32 -3.23 -3.16
C VAL A 28 1.64 -4.58 -2.99
N GLY A 29 0.48 -4.61 -2.30
CA GLY A 29 -0.24 -5.83 -1.94
C GLY A 29 -1.07 -6.46 -3.09
N TYR A 30 -0.83 -6.04 -4.33
CA TYR A 30 -1.60 -6.44 -5.51
C TYR A 30 -0.68 -6.85 -6.65
N ALA A 31 -1.26 -7.52 -7.65
CA ALA A 31 -0.52 -7.98 -8.82
C ALA A 31 0.12 -6.80 -9.58
N ALA A 32 1.25 -7.06 -10.22
CA ALA A 32 1.85 -6.13 -11.17
C ALA A 32 0.87 -5.79 -12.30
N GLY A 33 0.80 -4.52 -12.68
CA GLY A 33 -0.17 -4.01 -13.66
C GLY A 33 -1.55 -3.67 -13.08
N SER A 34 -1.82 -3.90 -11.80
CA SER A 34 -3.02 -3.40 -11.14
C SER A 34 -2.99 -1.87 -11.01
N SER A 35 -4.15 -1.24 -10.81
CA SER A 35 -4.22 0.22 -10.58
C SER A 35 -3.32 0.69 -9.44
N THR A 36 -3.24 -0.08 -8.37
CA THR A 36 -2.36 0.19 -7.22
C THR A 36 -0.89 0.12 -7.60
N ASP A 37 -0.50 -0.89 -8.38
CA ASP A 37 0.87 -1.04 -8.86
C ASP A 37 1.27 0.11 -9.79
N ILE A 38 0.39 0.48 -10.73
CA ILE A 38 0.66 1.60 -11.65
C ILE A 38 0.89 2.90 -10.88
N VAL A 39 -0.01 3.25 -9.94
CA VAL A 39 0.16 4.46 -9.13
C VAL A 39 1.40 4.36 -8.23
N GLY A 40 1.65 3.19 -7.64
CA GLY A 40 2.85 2.94 -6.84
C GLY A 40 4.15 3.16 -7.62
N ARG A 41 4.21 2.73 -8.90
CA ARG A 41 5.38 2.96 -9.78
C ARG A 41 5.55 4.42 -10.15
N VAL A 42 4.45 5.12 -10.49
CA VAL A 42 4.51 6.57 -10.74
C VAL A 42 5.04 7.30 -9.51
N MET A 43 4.60 6.92 -8.30
CA MET A 43 5.12 7.48 -7.06
C MET A 43 6.60 7.15 -6.85
N ALA A 44 7.01 5.90 -7.10
CA ALA A 44 8.40 5.47 -6.98
C ALA A 44 9.32 6.29 -7.90
N ASP A 45 8.93 6.49 -9.15
CA ASP A 45 9.69 7.29 -10.12
C ASP A 45 9.83 8.75 -9.66
N ARG A 46 8.74 9.35 -9.16
CA ARG A 46 8.76 10.74 -8.69
C ARG A 46 9.60 10.92 -7.43
N LEU A 47 9.47 10.01 -6.47
CA LEU A 47 10.29 10.02 -5.26
C LEU A 47 11.75 9.75 -5.57
N GLY A 48 12.05 8.83 -6.48
CA GLY A 48 13.41 8.53 -6.92
C GLY A 48 14.09 9.74 -7.55
N ALA A 49 13.37 10.45 -8.42
CA ALA A 49 13.87 11.70 -9.01
C ALA A 49 14.05 12.81 -7.96
N TYR A 50 13.12 12.95 -7.01
CA TYR A 50 13.19 13.99 -5.98
C TYR A 50 14.34 13.75 -4.98
N TRP A 51 14.55 12.50 -4.57
CA TRP A 51 15.59 12.12 -3.61
C TRP A 51 16.94 11.84 -4.25
N ASN A 52 17.01 11.81 -5.58
CA ASN A 52 18.19 11.35 -6.32
C ASN A 52 18.69 9.98 -5.80
N GLN A 53 17.74 9.08 -5.52
CA GLN A 53 18.00 7.77 -4.95
C GLN A 53 17.05 6.74 -5.57
N SER A 54 17.46 5.48 -5.65
CA SER A 54 16.62 4.42 -6.17
C SER A 54 15.39 4.20 -5.29
N VAL A 55 14.20 4.27 -5.88
CA VAL A 55 12.93 3.85 -5.27
C VAL A 55 12.29 2.82 -6.18
N TYR A 56 11.88 1.68 -5.64
CA TYR A 56 11.33 0.60 -6.46
C TYR A 56 10.11 -0.05 -5.82
N VAL A 57 9.24 -0.58 -6.67
CA VAL A 57 8.04 -1.31 -6.27
C VAL A 57 8.35 -2.81 -6.19
N GLU A 58 7.92 -3.44 -5.10
CA GLU A 58 7.90 -4.89 -4.92
C GLU A 58 6.45 -5.35 -4.71
N ASN A 59 5.94 -6.17 -5.64
CA ASN A 59 4.59 -6.69 -5.55
C ASN A 59 4.56 -7.92 -4.63
N ARG A 60 3.74 -7.87 -3.58
CA ARG A 60 3.43 -8.99 -2.68
C ARG A 60 1.93 -9.20 -2.60
N GLY A 61 1.35 -9.65 -3.72
CA GLY A 61 -0.08 -9.90 -3.82
C GLY A 61 -0.54 -11.08 -2.97
N GLY A 62 -1.81 -11.05 -2.59
CA GLY A 62 -2.49 -12.12 -1.88
C GLY A 62 -3.19 -11.64 -0.60
N ALA A 63 -4.24 -12.38 -0.21
CA ALA A 63 -5.07 -12.11 0.96
C ALA A 63 -5.54 -10.64 1.04
N ALA A 64 -6.05 -10.08 -0.07
CA ALA A 64 -6.49 -8.68 -0.18
C ALA A 64 -5.41 -7.64 0.21
N GLY A 65 -4.13 -7.94 -0.03
CA GLY A 65 -3.00 -7.07 0.30
C GLY A 65 -2.38 -7.31 1.68
N ASN A 66 -2.96 -8.20 2.49
CA ASN A 66 -2.48 -8.45 3.85
C ASN A 66 -1.07 -9.04 3.89
N LEU A 67 -0.61 -9.76 2.85
CA LEU A 67 0.77 -10.26 2.78
C LEU A 67 1.80 -9.12 2.69
N ALA A 68 1.49 -8.07 1.93
CA ALA A 68 2.35 -6.89 1.86
C ALA A 68 2.30 -6.08 3.18
N ALA A 69 1.13 -5.95 3.77
CA ALA A 69 0.94 -5.25 5.04
C ALA A 69 1.70 -5.94 6.19
N ASP A 70 1.62 -7.28 6.29
CA ASP A 70 2.38 -8.06 7.27
C ASP A 70 3.90 -7.89 7.08
N ALA A 71 4.37 -7.92 5.83
CA ALA A 71 5.78 -7.71 5.53
C ALA A 71 6.26 -6.29 5.86
N ALA A 72 5.42 -5.28 5.66
CA ALA A 72 5.73 -3.90 6.03
C ALA A 72 5.76 -3.73 7.56
N ALA A 73 4.75 -4.28 8.25
CA ALA A 73 4.64 -4.22 9.71
C ALA A 73 5.84 -4.86 10.44
N LYS A 74 6.45 -5.88 9.82
CA LYS A 74 7.64 -6.59 10.35
C LYS A 74 8.97 -6.00 9.87
N ALA A 75 8.95 -5.03 8.98
CA ALA A 75 10.16 -4.38 8.50
C ALA A 75 10.70 -3.39 9.55
N PRO A 76 12.01 -3.06 9.52
CA PRO A 76 12.54 -1.98 10.34
C PRO A 76 11.80 -0.67 10.09
N GLY A 77 11.49 0.09 11.15
CA GLY A 77 10.84 1.40 11.07
C GLY A 77 11.78 2.54 10.65
N ASP A 78 12.72 2.25 9.77
CA ASP A 78 13.76 3.19 9.31
C ASP A 78 13.36 4.00 8.06
N GLY A 79 12.14 3.83 7.58
CA GLY A 79 11.61 4.52 6.39
C GLY A 79 12.02 3.90 5.05
N TYR A 80 12.85 2.87 5.01
CA TYR A 80 13.31 2.24 3.75
C TYR A 80 12.38 1.14 3.22
N THR A 81 11.35 0.78 3.98
CA THR A 81 10.26 -0.07 3.52
C THR A 81 8.95 0.66 3.72
N LEU A 82 8.30 1.03 2.64
CA LEU A 82 7.02 1.70 2.60
C LEU A 82 5.94 0.72 2.16
N LEU A 83 4.72 0.88 2.65
CA LEU A 83 3.54 0.16 2.17
C LEU A 83 2.67 1.12 1.36
N PHE A 84 2.39 0.78 0.11
CA PHE A 84 1.36 1.44 -0.67
C PHE A 84 0.05 0.67 -0.46
N ALA A 85 -0.73 1.12 0.53
CA ALA A 85 -1.95 0.47 0.95
C ALA A 85 -3.18 0.96 0.17
N GLN A 86 -4.20 0.12 0.12
CA GLN A 86 -5.56 0.47 -0.29
C GLN A 86 -6.51 0.36 0.91
N ASN A 87 -7.79 0.67 0.67
CA ASN A 87 -8.89 0.52 1.63
C ASN A 87 -8.99 -0.90 2.23
N GLY A 88 -8.55 -1.93 1.49
CA GLY A 88 -8.47 -3.32 1.97
C GLY A 88 -7.70 -3.47 3.29
N LEU A 89 -6.71 -2.62 3.57
CA LEU A 89 -6.01 -2.61 4.85
C LEU A 89 -6.96 -2.33 6.02
N ALA A 90 -7.77 -1.28 5.91
CA ALA A 90 -8.73 -0.90 6.95
C ALA A 90 -9.90 -1.88 7.04
N ILE A 91 -10.40 -2.36 5.90
CA ILE A 91 -11.48 -3.37 5.85
C ILE A 91 -11.02 -4.67 6.51
N SER A 92 -9.82 -5.14 6.18
CA SER A 92 -9.26 -6.35 6.78
C SER A 92 -9.06 -6.19 8.29
N ALA A 93 -8.57 -5.05 8.75
CA ALA A 93 -8.39 -4.77 10.17
C ALA A 93 -9.72 -4.80 10.94
N ALA A 94 -10.82 -4.36 10.31
CA ALA A 94 -12.15 -4.36 10.93
C ALA A 94 -12.87 -5.72 10.84
N ALA A 95 -12.65 -6.48 9.75
CA ALA A 95 -13.44 -7.68 9.44
C ALA A 95 -12.74 -9.00 9.80
N LEU A 96 -11.41 -9.03 9.89
CA LEU A 96 -10.64 -10.26 10.11
C LEU A 96 -10.10 -10.31 11.55
N PRO A 97 -10.54 -11.28 12.36
CA PRO A 97 -10.17 -11.33 13.79
C PRO A 97 -8.71 -11.74 14.05
N ASN A 98 -8.05 -12.39 13.08
CA ASN A 98 -6.74 -13.01 13.27
C ASN A 98 -5.75 -12.55 12.22
N LEU A 99 -5.49 -11.24 12.14
CA LEU A 99 -4.40 -10.72 11.32
C LEU A 99 -3.04 -10.92 12.04
N PRO A 100 -1.96 -11.25 11.31
CA PRO A 100 -0.62 -11.43 11.88
C PRO A 100 0.07 -10.11 12.24
N TYR A 101 -0.61 -8.99 12.07
CA TYR A 101 -0.15 -7.62 12.40
C TYR A 101 -1.32 -6.77 12.92
N ASN A 102 -1.02 -5.68 13.56
CA ASN A 102 -1.98 -4.65 13.96
C ASN A 102 -1.72 -3.38 13.15
N ALA A 103 -2.68 -3.00 12.28
CA ALA A 103 -2.50 -1.89 11.36
C ALA A 103 -2.30 -0.53 12.06
N GLU A 104 -2.93 -0.33 13.22
CA GLU A 104 -2.83 0.93 13.97
C GLU A 104 -1.53 1.04 14.79
N ARG A 105 -1.03 -0.09 15.29
CA ARG A 105 0.15 -0.13 16.14
C ARG A 105 1.45 -0.29 15.35
N ASP A 106 1.42 -1.15 14.33
CA ASP A 106 2.63 -1.63 13.64
C ASP A 106 2.93 -0.86 12.36
N LEU A 107 2.01 0.02 11.91
CA LEU A 107 2.16 0.85 10.73
C LEU A 107 1.89 2.32 11.06
N SER A 108 2.70 3.22 10.50
CA SER A 108 2.49 4.66 10.60
C SER A 108 1.99 5.21 9.28
N ALA A 109 0.82 5.87 9.29
CA ALA A 109 0.29 6.52 8.10
C ALA A 109 1.13 7.76 7.74
N ILE A 110 1.51 7.89 6.47
CA ILE A 110 2.31 9.01 5.96
C ILE A 110 1.41 10.03 5.28
N ALA A 111 0.73 9.65 4.21
CA ALA A 111 -0.13 10.55 3.44
C ALA A 111 -1.10 9.77 2.54
N PRO A 112 -2.28 10.33 2.19
CA PRO A 112 -3.08 9.85 1.09
C PRO A 112 -2.39 10.19 -0.24
N VAL A 113 -2.34 9.23 -1.17
CA VAL A 113 -1.67 9.39 -2.46
C VAL A 113 -2.67 9.61 -3.59
N ALA A 114 -3.73 8.81 -3.63
CA ALA A 114 -4.76 8.88 -4.66
C ALA A 114 -6.10 8.38 -4.13
N ALA A 115 -7.18 8.80 -4.77
CA ALA A 115 -8.52 8.25 -4.58
C ALA A 115 -9.03 7.70 -5.91
N THR A 116 -9.59 6.49 -5.89
CA THR A 116 -10.19 5.86 -7.07
C THR A 116 -11.62 5.46 -6.77
N PRO A 117 -12.59 5.76 -7.65
CA PRO A 117 -13.95 5.29 -7.47
C PRO A 117 -14.03 3.79 -7.72
N HIS A 118 -14.90 3.10 -6.97
CA HIS A 118 -15.29 1.73 -7.29
C HIS A 118 -16.48 1.76 -8.25
N ILE A 119 -16.44 0.91 -9.27
CA ILE A 119 -17.51 0.75 -10.25
C ILE A 119 -17.97 -0.70 -10.22
N LEU A 120 -19.28 -0.89 -10.04
CA LEU A 120 -19.92 -2.19 -10.21
C LEU A 120 -20.16 -2.43 -11.68
N ILE A 121 -19.60 -3.49 -12.22
CA ILE A 121 -19.78 -3.89 -13.62
C ILE A 121 -20.44 -5.26 -13.73
N VAL A 122 -21.19 -5.47 -14.78
CA VAL A 122 -21.78 -6.74 -15.18
C VAL A 122 -21.45 -7.02 -16.64
N ALA A 123 -21.67 -8.25 -17.10
CA ALA A 123 -21.53 -8.59 -18.52
C ALA A 123 -22.46 -7.69 -19.38
N ALA A 124 -22.05 -7.37 -20.59
CA ALA A 124 -22.77 -6.43 -21.45
C ALA A 124 -24.19 -6.90 -21.82
N ASP A 125 -24.39 -8.22 -21.85
CA ASP A 125 -25.67 -8.91 -22.10
C ASP A 125 -26.44 -9.24 -20.83
N PHE A 126 -25.93 -8.85 -19.66
CA PHE A 126 -26.60 -9.12 -18.39
C PHE A 126 -27.92 -8.34 -18.29
N PRO A 127 -29.05 -8.99 -17.91
CA PRO A 127 -30.36 -8.39 -17.95
C PRO A 127 -30.67 -7.50 -16.74
N ALA A 128 -29.75 -6.59 -16.39
CA ALA A 128 -29.95 -5.53 -15.40
C ALA A 128 -29.22 -4.27 -15.85
N LYS A 129 -29.92 -3.14 -15.86
CA LYS A 129 -29.39 -1.85 -16.32
C LYS A 129 -29.03 -0.90 -15.15
N ASN A 130 -29.37 -1.26 -13.94
CA ASN A 130 -29.10 -0.50 -12.73
C ASN A 130 -28.98 -1.43 -11.51
N VAL A 131 -28.58 -0.87 -10.38
CA VAL A 131 -28.36 -1.63 -9.15
C VAL A 131 -29.65 -2.26 -8.61
N GLN A 132 -30.78 -1.59 -8.74
CA GLN A 132 -32.09 -2.08 -8.27
C GLN A 132 -32.52 -3.33 -9.03
N GLU A 133 -32.35 -3.35 -10.34
CA GLU A 133 -32.62 -4.53 -11.18
C GLU A 133 -31.66 -5.67 -10.85
N LEU A 134 -30.37 -5.37 -10.61
CA LEU A 134 -29.40 -6.37 -10.18
C LEU A 134 -29.80 -7.00 -8.84
N ILE A 135 -30.23 -6.20 -7.86
CA ILE A 135 -30.70 -6.68 -6.56
C ILE A 135 -31.96 -7.54 -6.72
N ALA A 136 -32.91 -7.11 -7.54
CA ALA A 136 -34.13 -7.87 -7.80
C ALA A 136 -33.79 -9.24 -8.39
N ARG A 137 -32.87 -9.28 -9.35
CA ARG A 137 -32.40 -10.53 -9.97
C ARG A 137 -31.70 -11.45 -8.94
N ALA A 138 -30.80 -10.90 -8.15
CA ALA A 138 -30.09 -11.67 -7.12
C ALA A 138 -31.06 -12.28 -6.09
N ARG A 139 -32.16 -11.59 -5.78
CA ARG A 139 -33.18 -12.10 -4.87
C ARG A 139 -34.10 -13.16 -5.50
N SER A 140 -34.38 -13.03 -6.81
CA SER A 140 -35.22 -14.01 -7.54
C SER A 140 -34.47 -15.32 -7.84
N GLU A 141 -33.16 -15.27 -7.90
CA GLU A 141 -32.28 -16.41 -8.25
C GLU A 141 -31.15 -16.59 -7.22
N PRO A 142 -31.47 -16.99 -5.98
CA PRO A 142 -30.47 -17.11 -4.92
C PRO A 142 -29.36 -18.10 -5.29
N GLY A 143 -28.09 -17.69 -5.13
CA GLY A 143 -26.92 -18.53 -5.41
C GLY A 143 -26.60 -18.76 -6.88
N GLN A 144 -27.33 -18.16 -7.84
CA GLN A 144 -27.06 -18.29 -9.26
C GLN A 144 -26.08 -17.23 -9.79
N LEU A 145 -26.05 -16.07 -9.17
CA LEU A 145 -25.11 -15.02 -9.57
C LEU A 145 -23.73 -15.24 -8.93
N THR A 146 -22.71 -15.13 -9.76
CA THR A 146 -21.32 -15.16 -9.32
C THR A 146 -20.71 -13.77 -9.39
N TYR A 147 -19.75 -13.49 -8.55
CA TYR A 147 -19.01 -12.24 -8.57
C TYR A 147 -17.50 -12.48 -8.44
N ALA A 148 -16.72 -11.54 -8.89
CA ALA A 148 -15.27 -11.52 -8.71
C ALA A 148 -14.87 -10.39 -7.76
N SER A 149 -13.92 -10.66 -6.88
CA SER A 149 -13.28 -9.68 -6.02
C SER A 149 -11.79 -9.96 -5.92
N SER A 150 -11.00 -9.01 -5.41
CA SER A 150 -9.57 -9.19 -5.19
C SER A 150 -9.22 -9.97 -3.91
N GLY A 151 -10.21 -10.45 -3.19
CA GLY A 151 -10.06 -11.30 -2.01
C GLY A 151 -11.01 -10.94 -0.87
N VAL A 152 -11.02 -11.78 0.17
CA VAL A 152 -11.79 -11.53 1.39
C VAL A 152 -11.22 -10.31 2.11
N GLY A 153 -12.09 -9.35 2.44
CA GLY A 153 -11.68 -8.11 3.10
C GLY A 153 -11.35 -6.96 2.13
N ASN A 154 -11.85 -7.06 0.87
CA ASN A 154 -11.69 -5.98 -0.10
C ASN A 154 -13.01 -5.71 -0.82
#